data_e3921887f66bcbd6f1f0f393c23baa0e
#
_entry.id   e3921887f66bcbd6f1f0f393c23baa0e
#
_cell.length_a   1.000
_cell.length_b   1.000
_cell.length_c   1.000
_cell.angle_alpha   90.00
_cell.angle_beta   90.00
_cell.angle_gamma   90.00
#
_symmetry.space_group_name_H-M   'P 1'
#
loop_
_entity.id
_entity.type
_entity.pdbx_description
1 polymer ?
#
loop_
_entity_poly.entity_id
_entity_poly.type
_entity_poly.pdbx_seq_one_letter_code
_entity_poly.pdbx_strand_id
1 'polypeptide(L)'
;MRPAAAQREGADRQLLAKRDRLIERFAAMQLDLGGAYYEMAIRDHLNHDVLIRKAAEMQRVDAELRVLEGVLDGGGSSARRCPACDAVSAAGAAFCSHCGSSMLAPNSGR
;
A
#
# COMPACT_ATOMS: atom_id res chain seq x y z
N MET A 1 29.27 -5.35 24.43
CA MET A 1 28.78 -4.58 23.26
C MET A 1 28.22 -5.54 22.21
N ARG A 2 27.05 -5.20 21.70
CA ARG A 2 26.44 -6.07 20.72
C ARG A 2 27.01 -5.84 19.34
N PRO A 3 27.20 -6.89 18.57
CA PRO A 3 27.63 -6.71 17.19
C PRO A 3 26.60 -5.91 16.40
N ALA A 4 27.08 -5.15 15.43
CA ALA A 4 26.18 -4.35 14.61
C ALA A 4 25.17 -5.23 13.86
N ALA A 5 25.57 -6.43 13.47
CA ALA A 5 24.66 -7.35 12.77
C ALA A 5 23.50 -7.75 13.66
N ALA A 6 23.75 -8.02 14.93
CA ALA A 6 22.67 -8.40 15.86
C ALA A 6 21.70 -7.24 16.07
N GLN A 7 22.22 -6.01 16.12
CA GLN A 7 21.39 -4.85 16.29
C GLN A 7 20.49 -4.64 15.06
N ARG A 8 21.04 -4.84 13.87
CA ARG A 8 20.26 -4.73 12.64
C ARG A 8 19.17 -5.80 12.56
N GLU A 9 19.48 -7.01 12.98
CA GLU A 9 18.50 -8.09 12.99
C GLU A 9 17.34 -7.77 13.92
N GLY A 10 17.64 -7.20 15.08
CA GLY A 10 16.60 -6.80 16.01
C GLY A 10 15.71 -5.70 15.43
N ALA A 11 16.34 -4.71 14.78
CA ALA A 11 15.60 -3.64 14.16
C ALA A 11 14.73 -4.18 13.02
N ASP A 12 15.26 -5.10 12.23
CA ASP A 12 14.50 -5.70 11.13
C ASP A 12 13.29 -6.46 11.64
N ARG A 13 13.44 -7.19 12.75
CA ARG A 13 12.29 -7.89 13.32
C ARG A 13 11.21 -6.92 13.77
N GLN A 14 11.61 -5.81 14.36
CA GLN A 14 10.63 -4.80 14.77
C GLN A 14 9.92 -4.18 13.59
N LEU A 15 10.65 -3.92 12.52
CA LEU A 15 10.06 -3.37 11.31
C LEU A 15 9.10 -4.35 10.65
N LEU A 16 9.47 -5.64 10.63
CA LEU A 16 8.60 -6.66 10.07
C LEU A 16 7.31 -6.80 10.88
N ALA A 17 7.43 -6.74 12.20
CA ALA A 17 6.25 -6.80 13.05
C ALA A 17 5.35 -5.60 12.81
N LYS A 18 5.94 -4.42 12.64
CA LYS A 18 5.16 -3.23 12.35
C LYS A 18 4.48 -3.34 11.00
N ARG A 19 5.20 -3.86 10.00
CA ARG A 19 4.61 -4.07 8.68
C ARG A 19 3.39 -4.99 8.77
N ASP A 20 3.52 -6.08 9.51
CA ASP A 20 2.42 -7.03 9.64
C ASP A 20 1.19 -6.38 10.29
N ARG A 21 1.42 -5.54 11.30
CA ARG A 21 0.31 -4.83 11.93
C ARG A 21 -0.36 -3.85 10.98
N LEU A 22 0.43 -3.18 10.16
CA LEU A 22 -0.13 -2.26 9.17
C LEU A 22 -0.92 -3.00 8.10
N ILE A 23 -0.43 -4.16 7.68
CA ILE A 23 -1.15 -4.98 6.70
C ILE A 23 -2.49 -5.43 7.26
N GLU A 24 -2.50 -5.89 8.51
CA GLU A 24 -3.74 -6.31 9.16
C GLU A 24 -4.70 -5.15 9.29
N ARG A 25 -4.18 -4.00 9.68
CA ARG A 25 -5.02 -2.81 9.82
C ARG A 25 -5.61 -2.39 8.48
N PHE A 26 -4.79 -2.41 7.44
CA PHE A 26 -5.27 -2.06 6.11
C PHE A 26 -6.36 -3.02 5.64
N ALA A 27 -6.17 -4.31 5.87
CA ALA A 27 -7.17 -5.31 5.49
C ALA A 27 -8.49 -5.08 6.23
N ALA A 28 -8.41 -4.75 7.52
CA ALA A 28 -9.62 -4.45 8.29
C ALA A 28 -10.33 -3.22 7.74
N MET A 29 -9.55 -2.22 7.33
CA MET A 29 -10.12 -1.00 6.75
C MET A 29 -10.77 -1.28 5.39
N GLN A 30 -10.19 -2.20 4.60
CA GLN A 30 -10.80 -2.60 3.34
C GLN A 30 -12.15 -3.27 3.57
N LEU A 31 -12.23 -4.14 4.56
CA LEU A 31 -13.50 -4.78 4.90
C LEU A 31 -14.52 -3.75 5.35
N ASP A 32 -14.09 -2.79 6.17
CA ASP A 32 -14.99 -1.75 6.65
C ASP A 32 -15.50 -0.90 5.50
N LEU A 33 -14.62 -0.50 4.58
CA LEU A 33 -15.02 0.31 3.44
C LEU A 33 -15.97 -0.48 2.53
N GLY A 34 -15.63 -1.72 2.23
CA GLY A 34 -16.48 -2.56 1.38
C GLY A 34 -17.83 -2.81 2.02
N GLY A 35 -17.83 -3.07 3.34
CA GLY A 35 -19.09 -3.26 4.06
C GLY A 35 -19.95 -2.01 4.04
N ALA A 36 -19.32 -0.85 4.27
CA ALA A 36 -20.06 0.40 4.24
C ALA A 36 -20.67 0.66 2.86
N TYR A 37 -19.87 0.43 1.82
CA TYR A 37 -20.38 0.61 0.46
C TYR A 37 -21.55 -0.32 0.20
N TYR A 38 -21.40 -1.60 0.56
CA TYR A 38 -22.44 -2.58 0.33
C TYR A 38 -23.75 -2.18 1.03
N GLU A 39 -23.64 -1.80 2.31
CA GLU A 39 -24.83 -1.43 3.07
C GLU A 39 -25.50 -0.20 2.49
N MET A 40 -24.72 0.78 2.06
CA MET A 40 -25.27 1.97 1.43
C MET A 40 -25.91 1.63 0.09
N ALA A 41 -25.27 0.74 -0.66
CA ALA A 41 -25.77 0.40 -1.98
C ALA A 41 -27.10 -0.35 -1.94
N ILE A 42 -27.26 -1.29 -1.00
CA ILE A 42 -28.51 -2.01 -0.93
C ILE A 42 -29.66 -1.17 -0.43
N ARG A 43 -29.34 -0.03 0.21
CA ARG A 43 -30.35 0.93 0.64
C ARG A 43 -30.51 2.07 -0.36
N ASP A 44 -29.79 1.98 -1.48
CA ASP A 44 -29.82 3.00 -2.53
C ASP A 44 -29.51 4.39 -1.97
N HIS A 45 -28.49 4.44 -1.09
CA HIS A 45 -28.13 5.68 -0.42
C HIS A 45 -26.61 5.73 -0.23
N LEU A 46 -25.89 6.16 -1.25
CA LEU A 46 -24.45 6.27 -1.17
C LEU A 46 -24.08 7.62 -0.55
N ASN A 47 -23.30 7.56 0.50
CA ASN A 47 -22.75 8.75 1.12
C ASN A 47 -21.29 8.87 0.73
N HIS A 48 -21.04 9.61 -0.33
CA HIS A 48 -19.70 9.75 -0.89
C HIS A 48 -18.71 10.33 0.11
N ASP A 49 -19.13 11.28 0.91
CA ASP A 49 -18.24 11.93 1.87
C ASP A 49 -17.69 10.92 2.87
N VAL A 50 -18.54 10.02 3.34
CA VAL A 50 -18.11 8.99 4.28
C VAL A 50 -17.13 8.05 3.60
N LEU A 51 -17.43 7.63 2.38
CA LEU A 51 -16.56 6.71 1.65
C LEU A 51 -15.20 7.34 1.36
N ILE A 52 -15.20 8.62 0.99
CA ILE A 52 -13.96 9.33 0.72
C ILE A 52 -13.12 9.46 1.98
N ARG A 53 -13.74 9.76 3.12
CA ARG A 53 -12.99 9.84 4.38
C ARG A 53 -12.40 8.51 4.77
N LYS A 54 -13.15 7.42 4.59
CA LYS A 54 -12.62 6.09 4.88
C LYS A 54 -11.45 5.77 3.97
N ALA A 55 -11.57 6.11 2.69
CA ALA A 55 -10.48 5.89 1.75
C ALA A 55 -9.25 6.73 2.10
N ALA A 56 -9.46 7.97 2.55
CA ALA A 56 -8.35 8.83 2.94
C ALA A 56 -7.59 8.26 4.12
N GLU A 57 -8.30 7.68 5.09
CA GLU A 57 -7.64 7.03 6.22
C GLU A 57 -6.83 5.83 5.75
N MET A 58 -7.37 5.06 4.82
CA MET A 58 -6.64 3.93 4.25
C MET A 58 -5.37 4.40 3.54
N GLN A 59 -5.44 5.53 2.86
CA GLN A 59 -4.25 6.06 2.17
C GLN A 59 -3.13 6.38 3.14
N ARG A 60 -3.45 6.84 4.34
CA ARG A 60 -2.42 7.10 5.34
C ARG A 60 -1.72 5.83 5.76
N VAL A 61 -2.48 4.78 5.99
CA VAL A 61 -1.90 3.49 6.36
C VAL A 61 -1.09 2.93 5.19
N ASP A 62 -1.61 3.03 3.99
CA ASP A 62 -0.93 2.57 2.80
C ASP A 62 0.39 3.30 2.59
N ALA A 63 0.40 4.62 2.79
CA ALA A 63 1.62 5.40 2.63
C ALA A 63 2.68 4.99 3.66
N GLU A 64 2.25 4.79 4.90
CA GLU A 64 3.17 4.35 5.95
C GLU A 64 3.73 2.97 5.63
N LEU A 65 2.88 2.07 5.15
CA LEU A 65 3.31 0.73 4.78
C LEU A 65 4.33 0.77 3.65
N ARG A 66 4.11 1.61 2.64
CA ARG A 66 5.03 1.72 1.51
C ARG A 66 6.39 2.24 1.93
N VAL A 67 6.41 3.22 2.83
CA VAL A 67 7.68 3.73 3.35
C VAL A 67 8.42 2.61 4.07
N LEU A 68 7.70 1.86 4.89
CA LEU A 68 8.29 0.79 5.67
C LEU A 68 8.82 -0.32 4.77
N GLU A 69 8.05 -0.70 3.76
CA GLU A 69 8.48 -1.71 2.81
C GLU A 69 9.70 -1.26 2.02
N GLY A 70 9.78 0.02 1.70
CA GLY A 70 10.95 0.56 1.05
C GLY A 70 12.19 0.43 1.91
N VAL A 71 12.06 0.68 3.21
CA VAL A 71 13.18 0.51 4.12
C VAL A 71 13.59 -0.96 4.20
N LEU A 72 12.63 -1.85 4.30
CA LEU A 72 12.92 -3.29 4.39
C LEU A 72 13.57 -3.82 3.11
N ASP A 73 13.25 -3.22 1.97
CA ASP A 73 13.82 -3.63 0.69
C ASP A 73 15.17 -2.98 0.41
N GLY A 74 15.72 -2.29 1.38
CA GLY A 74 17.04 -1.69 1.21
C GLY A 74 17.03 -0.45 0.32
N GLY A 75 15.93 0.28 0.33
CA GLY A 75 15.84 1.51 -0.43
C GLY A 75 14.82 1.48 -1.55
N GLY A 76 14.05 0.42 -1.62
CA GLY A 76 12.96 0.38 -2.57
C GLY A 76 13.38 0.28 -4.01
N SER A 77 14.52 -0.34 -4.25
CA SER A 77 15.04 -0.44 -5.62
C SER A 77 14.08 -1.18 -6.54
N SER A 78 13.19 -1.97 -6.00
CA SER A 78 12.24 -2.74 -6.80
C SER A 78 10.95 -1.97 -7.07
N ALA A 79 10.76 -0.82 -6.42
CA ALA A 79 9.56 -0.04 -6.66
C ALA A 79 9.65 0.68 -8.00
N ARG A 80 8.52 0.89 -8.62
CA ARG A 80 8.45 1.55 -9.92
C ARG A 80 7.48 2.70 -9.88
N ARG A 81 7.78 3.73 -10.66
CA ARG A 81 6.87 4.86 -10.80
C ARG A 81 5.95 4.64 -11.98
N CYS A 82 4.71 5.01 -11.79
CA CYS A 82 3.73 4.90 -12.86
C CYS A 82 4.02 5.96 -13.94
N PRO A 83 4.09 5.56 -15.21
CA PRO A 83 4.32 6.55 -16.26
C PRO A 83 3.15 7.51 -16.47
N ALA A 84 1.96 7.15 -16.00
CA ALA A 84 0.80 8.01 -16.21
C ALA A 84 0.57 8.98 -15.06
N CYS A 85 0.72 8.53 -13.80
CA CYS A 85 0.40 9.37 -12.65
C CYS A 85 1.58 9.58 -11.70
N ASP A 86 2.71 8.95 -11.97
CA ASP A 86 3.94 9.09 -11.17
C ASP A 86 3.83 8.50 -9.77
N ALA A 87 2.78 7.79 -9.45
CA ALA A 87 2.68 7.11 -8.17
C ALA A 87 3.61 5.91 -8.14
N VAL A 88 4.11 5.61 -6.95
CA VAL A 88 5.00 4.47 -6.78
C VAL A 88 4.18 3.20 -6.60
N SER A 89 4.55 2.17 -7.33
CA SER A 89 3.89 0.88 -7.24
C SER A 89 4.90 -0.21 -6.92
N ALA A 90 4.40 -1.34 -6.45
CA ALA A 90 5.24 -2.47 -6.11
C ALA A 90 5.94 -3.01 -7.36
N ALA A 91 7.11 -3.56 -7.15
CA ALA A 91 7.81 -4.22 -8.24
C ALA A 91 6.95 -5.36 -8.79
N GLY A 92 6.93 -5.49 -10.09
CA GLY A 92 6.18 -6.55 -10.72
C GLY A 92 4.68 -6.28 -10.85
N ALA A 93 4.22 -5.13 -10.39
CA ALA A 93 2.81 -4.79 -10.54
C ALA A 93 2.48 -4.64 -12.02
N ALA A 94 1.42 -5.28 -12.47
CA ALA A 94 0.99 -5.17 -13.87
C ALA A 94 0.27 -3.85 -14.11
N PHE A 95 -0.40 -3.34 -13.09
CA PHE A 95 -1.18 -2.11 -13.21
C PHE A 95 -0.92 -1.22 -12.02
N CYS A 96 -1.04 0.09 -12.25
CA CYS A 96 -0.88 1.06 -11.18
C CYS A 96 -2.07 0.98 -10.23
N SER A 97 -1.79 0.94 -8.93
CA SER A 97 -2.84 0.85 -7.94
C SER A 97 -3.57 2.18 -7.74
N HIS A 98 -3.02 3.26 -8.27
CA HIS A 98 -3.65 4.57 -8.15
C HIS A 98 -4.53 4.93 -9.33
N CYS A 99 -4.05 4.71 -10.54
CA CYS A 99 -4.78 5.15 -11.72
C CYS A 99 -5.20 4.02 -12.65
N GLY A 100 -4.74 2.80 -12.39
CA GLY A 100 -5.11 1.65 -13.21
C GLY A 100 -4.37 1.50 -14.51
N SER A 101 -3.45 2.41 -14.81
CA SER A 101 -2.68 2.32 -16.03
C SER A 101 -1.73 1.13 -16.01
N SER A 102 -1.42 0.61 -17.19
CA SER A 102 -0.47 -0.49 -17.28
C SER A 102 0.91 -0.07 -16.80
N MET A 103 1.49 -0.91 -15.98
CA MET A 103 2.85 -0.71 -15.48
C MET A 103 3.86 -1.55 -16.27
N LEU A 104 3.37 -2.34 -17.20
CA LEU A 104 4.27 -3.17 -18.01
C LEU A 104 5.10 -2.27 -18.89
N ALA A 105 6.35 -2.68 -19.09
CA ALA A 105 7.23 -1.93 -19.95
C ALA A 105 6.61 -1.81 -21.30
N PRO A 106 6.67 -0.66 -21.87
CA PRO A 106 6.18 -0.53 -23.22
C PRO A 106 6.94 -1.46 -24.07
N ASN A 107 6.50 -2.21 -24.57
CA ASN A 107 7.12 -3.04 -25.15
C ASN A 107 7.73 -2.85 -26.02
N SER A 108 8.26 -2.65 -25.67
CA SER A 108 9.05 -2.61 -26.09
C SER A 108 9.15 -3.18 -27.22
N GLY A 109 8.82 -3.47 -27.55
CA GLY A 109 8.99 -3.98 -28.56
C GLY A 109 8.43 -3.43 -29.60
N ARG A 110 8.24 -2.97 -29.56
CA ARG A 110 7.81 -2.54 -30.37
C ARG A 110 8.11 -2.00 -30.85
#